data_29b6c547f183465dbbdbb7eebc2d4917
#
_entry.id   29b6c547f183465dbbdbb7eebc2d4917
#
_cell.length_a   1.000
_cell.length_b   1.000
_cell.length_c   1.000
_cell.angle_alpha   90.00
_cell.angle_beta   90.00
_cell.angle_gamma   90.00
#
_symmetry.space_group_name_H-M   'P 1'
#
loop_
_entity.id
_entity.type
_entity.pdbx_description
1 polymer ?
#
loop_
_entity_poly.entity_id
_entity_poly.type
_entity_poly.pdbx_seq_one_letter_code
_entity_poly.pdbx_strand_id
1 'polypeptide(L)'
;MKRILTFLATLALAACTASVPESPVLTVDGGQIQGVVLDDAPGVTVYRGIPYAAPPIGENRWRAPQPVVPWEGVRVCDKFGHPAFQAAHYPGGYTTEWGYGEEAPYSEDCLYLNVWTKAPGQTDKKLPVAVWIFGGGLREGWGSEPEFDGKNWADKDVVLVSFNYRVGPFGFFAHPALSAEDPEHATGNWGTLDQIEVLKWVQRNIAQFGGDPDNVMVFGQSAGSRSVKFLCASPLTKGLFNKAVIMSGSGLADPAKPAAPLFPGGPVLPAQKMTTLAEAEASTQAVADWANLTDAKALRAASTETIFALGGIYTAVTGKRSVLSASPISPYIDGYVLTESFDDACIDGTLADVPYLIGYTLNDAGNMGGQIRDFCLNREQKGGKAYAYQFARPLPTDGRPGVLQGAFHSSDLWYVFKSLEHCWRPWTAGDWDLSEKMLTAWSNFAKYADPNGPGQDLGAVWTPYTAATPEFMVFKLDGNDAEASAMGEPLVAPRPAFGPRP
;
A
#
# COMPACT_ATOMS: atom_id res chain seq x y z
N MET A 1 36.64 0.40 79.97
CA MET A 1 36.22 1.28 78.91
C MET A 1 36.78 0.69 77.59
N LYS A 2 35.94 -0.09 76.92
CA LYS A 2 36.24 -0.65 75.57
C LYS A 2 35.50 0.14 74.49
N ARG A 3 36.27 0.73 73.59
CA ARG A 3 35.74 1.44 72.43
C ARG A 3 35.44 0.45 71.30
N ILE A 4 34.18 0.34 70.89
CA ILE A 4 33.77 -0.46 69.73
C ILE A 4 33.83 0.49 68.54
N LEU A 5 34.67 0.23 67.54
CA LEU A 5 34.69 0.86 66.23
C LEU A 5 33.69 0.11 65.32
N THR A 6 32.63 0.83 64.91
CA THR A 6 31.71 0.32 63.91
C THR A 6 32.19 0.77 62.53
N PHE A 7 32.59 -0.19 61.66
CA PHE A 7 32.88 0.05 60.24
C PHE A 7 31.54 0.03 59.47
N LEU A 8 31.13 1.18 58.91
CA LEU A 8 30.08 1.22 57.93
C LEU A 8 30.71 0.94 56.55
N ALA A 9 30.39 -0.22 55.94
CA ALA A 9 30.71 -0.54 54.58
C ALA A 9 29.56 0.00 53.70
N THR A 10 29.82 1.08 52.96
CA THR A 10 28.94 1.59 51.92
C THR A 10 29.07 0.73 50.68
N LEU A 11 28.11 -0.13 50.39
CA LEU A 11 27.95 -0.80 49.10
C LEU A 11 27.45 0.25 48.09
N ALA A 12 28.29 0.67 47.17
CA ALA A 12 27.87 1.38 45.98
C ALA A 12 27.29 0.35 44.98
N LEU A 13 25.98 0.28 44.87
CA LEU A 13 25.33 -0.37 43.72
C LEU A 13 25.60 0.49 42.48
N ALA A 14 26.53 0.05 41.66
CA ALA A 14 26.61 0.56 40.28
C ALA A 14 25.43 -0.04 39.51
N ALA A 15 24.35 0.74 39.37
CA ALA A 15 23.31 0.44 38.42
C ALA A 15 23.92 0.61 37.03
N CYS A 16 24.25 -0.49 36.33
CA CYS A 16 24.46 -0.50 34.91
C CYS A 16 23.11 -0.20 34.26
N THR A 17 22.81 1.05 34.03
CA THR A 17 21.78 1.44 33.03
C THR A 17 22.37 1.06 31.69
N ALA A 18 21.96 -0.09 31.13
CA ALA A 18 22.20 -0.39 29.74
C ALA A 18 21.60 0.79 28.95
N SER A 19 22.46 1.60 28.32
CA SER A 19 22.00 2.63 27.41
C SER A 19 21.28 1.92 26.27
N VAL A 20 20.01 2.29 26.01
CA VAL A 20 19.31 1.86 24.81
C VAL A 20 20.20 2.27 23.63
N PRO A 21 20.48 1.36 22.68
CA PRO A 21 21.34 1.68 21.55
C PRO A 21 20.72 2.87 20.79
N GLU A 22 21.43 3.99 20.66
CA GLU A 22 20.97 5.09 19.85
C GLU A 22 21.08 4.71 18.37
N SER A 23 20.03 5.01 17.61
CA SER A 23 20.04 4.91 16.14
C SER A 23 21.07 5.90 15.57
N PRO A 24 21.84 5.52 14.52
CA PRO A 24 22.74 6.46 13.87
C PRO A 24 21.96 7.63 13.24
N VAL A 25 22.62 8.80 13.21
CA VAL A 25 22.11 9.95 12.46
C VAL A 25 22.40 9.74 10.98
N LEU A 26 21.35 9.83 10.15
CA LEU A 26 21.43 9.71 8.70
C LEU A 26 21.21 11.08 8.04
N THR A 27 21.74 11.27 6.84
CA THR A 27 21.47 12.46 6.01
C THR A 27 20.60 12.07 4.83
N VAL A 28 19.45 12.72 4.71
CA VAL A 28 18.47 12.52 3.63
C VAL A 28 18.11 13.86 3.00
N ASP A 29 17.26 13.85 1.97
CA ASP A 29 16.69 15.08 1.43
C ASP A 29 16.10 15.94 2.57
N GLY A 30 16.49 17.21 2.59
CA GLY A 30 16.03 18.17 3.59
C GLY A 30 16.89 18.28 4.85
N GLY A 31 17.64 17.26 5.29
CA GLY A 31 18.49 17.38 6.48
C GLY A 31 18.86 16.07 7.17
N GLN A 32 19.26 16.17 8.43
CA GLN A 32 19.66 15.03 9.25
C GLN A 32 18.45 14.46 10.01
N ILE A 33 18.42 13.14 10.13
CA ILE A 33 17.36 12.40 10.84
C ILE A 33 17.95 11.36 11.79
N GLN A 34 17.21 11.05 12.84
CA GLN A 34 17.52 9.95 13.76
C GLN A 34 16.25 9.14 14.04
N GLY A 35 16.33 7.81 13.91
CA GLY A 35 15.22 6.88 14.15
C GLY A 35 15.19 6.34 15.56
N VAL A 36 14.39 5.29 15.76
CA VAL A 36 14.21 4.58 17.02
C VAL A 36 14.57 3.11 16.83
N VAL A 37 15.47 2.59 17.67
CA VAL A 37 15.70 1.15 17.76
C VAL A 37 14.53 0.50 18.46
N LEU A 38 13.96 -0.57 17.90
CA LEU A 38 12.79 -1.24 18.46
C LEU A 38 13.19 -2.20 19.58
N ASP A 39 12.53 -2.09 20.73
CA ASP A 39 12.77 -2.96 21.89
C ASP A 39 12.27 -4.39 21.65
N ASP A 40 11.16 -4.53 20.92
CA ASP A 40 10.50 -5.81 20.59
C ASP A 40 11.03 -6.48 19.31
N ALA A 41 11.95 -5.81 18.59
CA ALA A 41 12.64 -6.33 17.41
C ALA A 41 14.13 -5.94 17.44
N PRO A 42 14.95 -6.64 18.23
CA PRO A 42 16.37 -6.29 18.42
C PRO A 42 17.14 -6.19 17.10
N GLY A 43 17.79 -5.05 16.89
CA GLY A 43 18.53 -4.75 15.66
C GLY A 43 17.71 -4.09 14.56
N VAL A 44 16.40 -3.97 14.69
CA VAL A 44 15.57 -3.19 13.79
C VAL A 44 15.49 -1.75 14.26
N THR A 45 15.76 -0.82 13.34
CA THR A 45 15.55 0.61 13.53
C THR A 45 14.40 1.07 12.66
N VAL A 46 13.49 1.87 13.22
CA VAL A 46 12.41 2.50 12.47
C VAL A 46 12.60 4.02 12.45
N TYR A 47 12.40 4.62 11.30
CA TYR A 47 12.34 6.05 11.08
C TYR A 47 10.90 6.38 10.70
N ARG A 48 10.17 7.09 11.56
CA ARG A 48 8.75 7.43 11.39
C ARG A 48 8.59 8.89 10.99
N GLY A 49 7.73 9.17 10.02
CA GLY A 49 7.37 10.54 9.66
C GLY A 49 8.50 11.35 8.99
N ILE A 50 9.28 10.75 8.10
CA ILE A 50 10.25 11.46 7.27
C ILE A 50 9.49 12.23 6.19
N PRO A 51 9.59 13.56 6.07
CA PRO A 51 8.99 14.29 4.96
C PRO A 51 9.69 13.93 3.64
N TYR A 52 8.93 13.55 2.62
CA TYR A 52 9.48 13.28 1.29
C TYR A 52 9.17 14.37 0.26
N ALA A 53 8.28 15.31 0.63
CA ALA A 53 7.95 16.49 -0.14
C ALA A 53 7.53 17.63 0.80
N ALA A 54 7.45 18.84 0.28
CA ALA A 54 6.90 19.98 1.01
C ALA A 54 5.39 19.76 1.28
N PRO A 55 4.83 20.28 2.38
CA PRO A 55 3.41 20.19 2.69
C PRO A 55 2.53 20.65 1.51
N PRO A 56 1.57 19.86 1.04
CA PRO A 56 0.69 20.19 -0.09
C PRO A 56 -0.48 21.09 0.35
N ILE A 57 -0.18 22.18 1.05
CA ILE A 57 -1.12 23.15 1.61
C ILE A 57 -1.01 24.52 0.92
N GLY A 58 -2.05 25.33 1.00
CA GLY A 58 -2.05 26.68 0.44
C GLY A 58 -1.72 26.67 -1.05
N GLU A 59 -0.64 27.36 -1.47
CA GLU A 59 -0.24 27.40 -2.87
C GLU A 59 0.24 26.06 -3.43
N ASN A 60 0.63 25.11 -2.57
CA ASN A 60 1.01 23.77 -2.99
C ASN A 60 -0.18 22.80 -3.13
N ARG A 61 -1.38 23.19 -2.67
CA ARG A 61 -2.58 22.39 -2.87
C ARG A 61 -2.82 22.17 -4.36
N TRP A 62 -2.99 20.90 -4.77
CA TRP A 62 -3.14 20.49 -6.17
C TRP A 62 -2.00 20.96 -7.09
N ARG A 63 -0.78 20.81 -6.58
CA ARG A 63 0.45 20.82 -7.38
C ARG A 63 1.15 19.47 -7.28
N ALA A 64 2.01 19.18 -8.24
CA ALA A 64 2.97 18.10 -8.10
C ALA A 64 3.76 18.23 -6.79
N PRO A 65 4.23 17.13 -6.17
CA PRO A 65 5.05 17.20 -4.97
C PRO A 65 6.21 18.20 -5.16
N GLN A 66 6.35 19.14 -4.23
CA GLN A 66 7.42 20.13 -4.25
C GLN A 66 8.61 19.63 -3.42
N PRO A 67 9.84 20.10 -3.68
CA PRO A 67 11.02 19.70 -2.91
C PRO A 67 10.81 19.86 -1.40
N VAL A 68 11.37 18.92 -0.64
CA VAL A 68 11.31 18.96 0.83
C VAL A 68 11.81 20.28 1.35
N VAL A 69 11.13 20.85 2.33
CA VAL A 69 11.58 22.06 3.03
C VAL A 69 12.76 21.68 3.94
N PRO A 70 13.97 22.23 3.72
CA PRO A 70 15.12 21.91 4.54
C PRO A 70 14.94 22.31 6.01
N TRP A 71 15.56 21.54 6.91
CA TRP A 71 15.58 21.83 8.34
C TRP A 71 17.02 21.86 8.90
N GLU A 72 17.20 22.56 9.99
CA GLU A 72 18.46 22.58 10.74
C GLU A 72 18.46 21.56 11.89
N GLY A 73 19.64 21.05 12.24
CA GLY A 73 19.81 20.06 13.30
C GLY A 73 19.32 18.67 12.92
N VAL A 74 19.18 17.81 13.91
CA VAL A 74 18.73 16.43 13.75
C VAL A 74 17.23 16.32 14.06
N ARG A 75 16.43 15.89 13.08
CA ARG A 75 15.02 15.58 13.27
C ARG A 75 14.90 14.19 13.86
N VAL A 76 14.27 14.09 15.03
CA VAL A 76 13.93 12.79 15.63
C VAL A 76 12.69 12.24 14.92
N CYS A 77 12.85 11.08 14.27
CA CYS A 77 11.80 10.39 13.51
C CYS A 77 11.19 9.26 14.38
N ASP A 78 10.56 9.64 15.49
CA ASP A 78 9.95 8.75 16.50
C ASP A 78 8.43 8.66 16.37
N LYS A 79 7.79 9.52 15.57
CA LYS A 79 6.34 9.61 15.40
C LYS A 79 5.96 9.55 13.93
N PHE A 80 4.88 8.84 13.63
CA PHE A 80 4.29 8.83 12.30
C PHE A 80 3.77 10.22 11.91
N GLY A 81 3.84 10.52 10.60
CA GLY A 81 3.21 11.72 10.04
C GLY A 81 1.68 11.60 10.01
N HIS A 82 1.01 12.74 9.88
CA HIS A 82 -0.45 12.76 9.80
C HIS A 82 -0.96 11.98 8.59
N PRO A 83 -2.04 11.19 8.74
CA PRO A 83 -2.80 10.67 7.61
C PRO A 83 -3.35 11.82 6.76
N ALA A 84 -3.53 11.57 5.46
CA ALA A 84 -4.19 12.53 4.57
C ALA A 84 -5.61 12.84 5.06
N PHE A 85 -6.11 14.06 4.80
CA PHE A 85 -7.46 14.44 5.19
C PHE A 85 -8.49 13.53 4.49
N GLN A 86 -9.32 12.88 5.29
CA GLN A 86 -10.27 11.86 4.87
C GLN A 86 -11.47 11.79 5.81
N ALA A 87 -12.44 10.91 5.52
CA ALA A 87 -13.57 10.69 6.41
C ALA A 87 -13.13 10.07 7.75
N ALA A 88 -13.80 10.44 8.81
CA ALA A 88 -13.64 9.74 10.09
C ALA A 88 -14.13 8.28 9.98
N HIS A 89 -13.43 7.38 10.65
CA HIS A 89 -13.82 5.99 10.74
C HIS A 89 -14.94 5.77 11.74
N TYR A 90 -15.90 4.91 11.37
CA TYR A 90 -17.01 4.53 12.25
C TYR A 90 -16.87 3.07 12.66
N PRO A 91 -17.28 2.70 13.90
CA PRO A 91 -17.22 1.31 14.37
C PRO A 91 -17.92 0.33 13.41
N GLY A 92 -17.31 -0.81 13.18
CA GLY A 92 -17.83 -1.89 12.34
C GLY A 92 -16.95 -2.18 11.13
N GLY A 93 -17.15 -3.34 10.50
CA GLY A 93 -16.44 -3.73 9.29
C GLY A 93 -14.92 -3.62 9.42
N TYR A 94 -14.29 -2.92 8.48
CA TYR A 94 -12.83 -2.76 8.46
C TYR A 94 -12.29 -1.95 9.64
N THR A 95 -13.00 -0.96 10.16
CA THR A 95 -12.56 -0.21 11.34
C THR A 95 -12.40 -1.13 12.55
N THR A 96 -13.32 -2.07 12.75
CA THR A 96 -13.20 -3.08 13.82
C THR A 96 -12.09 -4.09 13.49
N GLU A 97 -11.89 -4.43 12.23
CA GLU A 97 -10.85 -5.38 11.82
C GLU A 97 -9.45 -4.85 12.10
N TRP A 98 -9.18 -3.63 11.68
CA TRP A 98 -7.86 -3.02 11.83
C TRP A 98 -7.58 -2.52 13.26
N GLY A 99 -8.60 -2.45 14.10
CA GLY A 99 -8.43 -2.02 15.50
C GLY A 99 -7.93 -0.59 15.62
N TYR A 100 -8.39 0.30 14.72
CA TYR A 100 -8.00 1.71 14.76
C TYR A 100 -8.26 2.30 16.15
N GLY A 101 -7.19 2.79 16.78
CA GLY A 101 -7.20 3.43 18.08
C GLY A 101 -7.34 4.96 17.98
N GLU A 102 -6.60 5.67 18.82
CA GLU A 102 -6.46 7.13 18.70
C GLU A 102 -5.58 7.44 17.49
N GLU A 103 -6.22 7.81 16.39
CA GLU A 103 -5.56 8.21 15.15
C GLU A 103 -4.91 9.59 15.32
N ALA A 104 -3.78 9.80 14.66
CA ALA A 104 -3.25 11.14 14.48
C ALA A 104 -4.28 11.98 13.71
N PRO A 105 -4.44 13.29 14.03
CA PRO A 105 -5.39 14.13 13.32
C PRO A 105 -5.15 14.11 11.82
N TYR A 106 -6.21 13.97 11.02
CA TYR A 106 -6.13 14.06 9.56
C TYR A 106 -5.67 15.45 9.13
N SER A 107 -4.80 15.52 8.13
CA SER A 107 -4.22 16.78 7.66
C SER A 107 -3.98 16.76 6.16
N GLU A 108 -4.02 17.93 5.53
CA GLU A 108 -3.46 18.08 4.18
C GLU A 108 -1.93 18.00 4.21
N ASP A 109 -1.27 18.39 5.31
CA ASP A 109 0.16 18.15 5.54
C ASP A 109 0.37 16.68 5.90
N CYS A 110 0.46 15.82 4.87
CA CYS A 110 0.46 14.36 5.01
C CYS A 110 1.61 13.65 4.27
N LEU A 111 2.47 14.37 3.52
CA LEU A 111 3.48 13.75 2.66
C LEU A 111 4.71 13.26 3.45
N TYR A 112 4.50 12.21 4.22
CA TYR A 112 5.48 11.57 5.08
C TYR A 112 5.63 10.09 4.75
N LEU A 113 6.85 9.56 4.93
CA LEU A 113 7.14 8.14 4.81
C LEU A 113 7.80 7.58 6.06
N ASN A 114 7.83 6.25 6.15
CA ASN A 114 8.43 5.50 7.25
C ASN A 114 9.38 4.46 6.67
N VAL A 115 10.48 4.18 7.36
CA VAL A 115 11.47 3.18 6.94
C VAL A 115 11.82 2.27 8.10
N TRP A 116 11.73 0.95 7.90
CA TRP A 116 12.23 -0.08 8.83
C TRP A 116 13.45 -0.76 8.22
N THR A 117 14.52 -0.86 8.98
CA THR A 117 15.77 -1.47 8.51
C THR A 117 16.60 -2.07 9.64
N LYS A 118 17.42 -3.07 9.31
CA LYS A 118 18.48 -3.60 10.17
C LYS A 118 19.87 -3.03 9.85
N ALA A 119 19.99 -2.18 8.84
CA ALA A 119 21.28 -1.70 8.36
C ALA A 119 21.36 -0.17 8.28
N PRO A 120 20.91 0.60 9.30
CA PRO A 120 20.96 2.05 9.23
C PRO A 120 22.42 2.54 9.18
N GLY A 121 22.74 3.44 8.24
CA GLY A 121 24.10 3.96 8.01
C GLY A 121 25.05 3.01 7.26
N GLN A 122 24.65 1.79 6.94
CA GLN A 122 25.47 0.82 6.23
C GLN A 122 25.22 0.88 4.73
N THR A 123 25.73 1.91 4.07
CA THR A 123 25.41 2.23 2.66
C THR A 123 25.86 1.19 1.63
N ASP A 124 26.76 0.29 2.02
CA ASP A 124 27.28 -0.82 1.21
C ASP A 124 26.51 -2.14 1.39
N LYS A 125 25.56 -2.18 2.32
CA LYS A 125 24.83 -3.42 2.67
C LYS A 125 23.94 -3.95 1.55
N LYS A 126 23.33 -3.05 0.76
CA LYS A 126 22.51 -3.36 -0.41
C LYS A 126 21.37 -4.36 -0.13
N LEU A 127 20.60 -4.10 0.90
CA LEU A 127 19.38 -4.86 1.19
C LEU A 127 18.30 -4.56 0.13
N PRO A 128 17.48 -5.55 -0.27
CA PRO A 128 16.32 -5.30 -1.10
C PRO A 128 15.34 -4.34 -0.42
N VAL A 129 14.65 -3.55 -1.21
CA VAL A 129 13.69 -2.54 -0.74
C VAL A 129 12.28 -2.94 -1.15
N ALA A 130 11.34 -2.91 -0.22
CA ALA A 130 9.92 -3.09 -0.48
C ALA A 130 9.17 -1.79 -0.17
N VAL A 131 8.49 -1.24 -1.16
CA VAL A 131 7.70 0.01 -1.04
C VAL A 131 6.23 -0.34 -1.00
N TRP A 132 5.60 -0.15 0.15
CA TRP A 132 4.20 -0.46 0.41
C TRP A 132 3.28 0.69 0.04
N ILE A 133 2.19 0.38 -0.72
CA ILE A 133 1.13 1.32 -1.07
C ILE A 133 -0.19 0.81 -0.50
N PHE A 134 -0.74 1.53 0.47
CA PHE A 134 -1.98 1.14 1.15
C PHE A 134 -3.22 1.28 0.25
N GLY A 135 -4.28 0.57 0.62
CA GLY A 135 -5.57 0.54 -0.05
C GLY A 135 -6.53 1.67 0.37
N GLY A 136 -7.81 1.36 0.59
CA GLY A 136 -8.81 2.33 1.04
C GLY A 136 -9.52 3.09 -0.09
N GLY A 137 -9.64 2.50 -1.28
CA GLY A 137 -10.43 3.05 -2.39
C GLY A 137 -9.88 4.35 -2.99
N LEU A 138 -8.64 4.74 -2.73
CA LEU A 138 -8.01 6.03 -3.04
C LEU A 138 -8.68 7.20 -2.31
N ARG A 139 -9.40 6.95 -1.22
CA ARG A 139 -10.16 7.94 -0.45
C ARG A 139 -9.79 8.00 1.01
N GLU A 140 -9.24 6.92 1.55
CA GLU A 140 -8.91 6.73 2.95
C GLU A 140 -7.71 5.80 3.10
N GLY A 141 -7.18 5.69 4.31
CA GLY A 141 -6.03 4.87 4.66
C GLY A 141 -4.77 5.70 4.92
N TRP A 142 -3.76 5.05 5.49
CA TRP A 142 -2.43 5.66 5.73
C TRP A 142 -1.35 4.58 5.84
N GLY A 143 -0.11 4.97 5.67
CA GLY A 143 1.03 4.05 5.61
C GLY A 143 1.47 3.47 6.96
N SER A 144 0.86 3.86 8.08
CA SER A 144 1.18 3.41 9.43
C SER A 144 -0.01 2.73 10.14
N GLU A 145 -0.94 2.16 9.38
CA GLU A 145 -2.00 1.32 9.95
C GLU A 145 -1.37 0.10 10.67
N PRO A 146 -2.00 -0.41 11.74
CA PRO A 146 -1.40 -1.47 12.58
C PRO A 146 -0.98 -2.72 11.83
N GLU A 147 -1.68 -3.08 10.77
CA GLU A 147 -1.38 -4.24 9.92
C GLU A 147 -0.10 -4.06 9.09
N PHE A 148 0.38 -2.83 8.89
CA PHE A 148 1.55 -2.53 8.05
C PHE A 148 2.85 -2.38 8.85
N ASP A 149 2.94 -2.92 10.06
CA ASP A 149 4.17 -2.90 10.85
C ASP A 149 5.32 -3.58 10.08
N GLY A 150 6.37 -2.82 9.82
CA GLY A 150 7.50 -3.27 8.99
C GLY A 150 8.57 -4.05 9.73
N LYS A 151 8.46 -4.26 11.04
CA LYS A 151 9.53 -4.89 11.83
C LYS A 151 9.89 -6.29 11.34
N ASN A 152 8.90 -7.11 10.98
CA ASN A 152 9.10 -8.46 10.49
C ASN A 152 9.70 -8.51 9.07
N TRP A 153 9.43 -7.51 8.23
CA TRP A 153 10.09 -7.34 6.94
C TRP A 153 11.58 -7.01 7.12
N ALA A 154 11.89 -6.08 8.03
CA ALA A 154 13.27 -5.76 8.36
C ALA A 154 14.00 -6.97 8.95
N ASP A 155 13.30 -7.80 9.74
CA ASP A 155 13.86 -9.06 10.28
C ASP A 155 14.20 -10.07 9.19
N LYS A 156 13.51 -10.04 8.07
CA LYS A 156 13.85 -10.79 6.85
C LYS A 156 14.92 -10.12 5.98
N ASP A 157 15.68 -9.15 6.49
CA ASP A 157 16.68 -8.39 5.73
C ASP A 157 16.11 -7.72 4.46
N VAL A 158 14.94 -7.11 4.57
CA VAL A 158 14.31 -6.28 3.56
C VAL A 158 14.03 -4.91 4.15
N VAL A 159 14.48 -3.84 3.53
CA VAL A 159 14.12 -2.48 3.95
C VAL A 159 12.67 -2.24 3.54
N LEU A 160 11.78 -2.05 4.52
CA LEU A 160 10.39 -1.68 4.23
C LEU A 160 10.23 -0.17 4.25
N VAL A 161 9.58 0.36 3.23
CA VAL A 161 9.14 1.75 3.12
C VAL A 161 7.63 1.78 3.04
N SER A 162 6.95 2.44 3.98
CA SER A 162 5.54 2.78 3.87
C SER A 162 5.39 4.30 3.86
N PHE A 163 4.28 4.82 3.33
CA PHE A 163 4.13 6.27 3.20
C PHE A 163 2.66 6.67 3.07
N ASN A 164 2.38 7.93 3.33
CA ASN A 164 1.11 8.56 3.03
C ASN A 164 1.16 9.26 1.67
N TYR A 165 0.06 9.23 0.93
CA TYR A 165 -0.15 9.97 -0.30
C TYR A 165 -1.51 10.67 -0.23
N ARG A 166 -1.70 11.74 -0.99
CA ARG A 166 -2.98 12.44 -1.04
C ARG A 166 -4.09 11.53 -1.58
N VAL A 167 -5.22 11.51 -0.89
CA VAL A 167 -6.38 10.69 -1.23
C VAL A 167 -7.61 11.56 -1.50
N GLY A 168 -8.66 10.96 -2.06
CA GLY A 168 -9.92 11.63 -2.34
C GLY A 168 -9.75 12.89 -3.20
N PRO A 169 -10.51 13.95 -2.93
CA PRO A 169 -10.44 15.19 -3.72
C PRO A 169 -9.08 15.91 -3.62
N PHE A 170 -8.31 15.69 -2.54
CA PHE A 170 -6.98 16.28 -2.41
C PHE A 170 -5.95 15.62 -3.34
N GLY A 171 -6.14 14.32 -3.63
CA GLY A 171 -5.24 13.54 -4.49
C GLY A 171 -5.68 13.46 -5.95
N PHE A 172 -6.98 13.61 -6.24
CA PHE A 172 -7.50 13.21 -7.56
C PHE A 172 -8.54 14.18 -8.17
N PHE A 173 -8.59 15.43 -7.74
CA PHE A 173 -9.49 16.44 -8.28
C PHE A 173 -8.85 17.16 -9.46
N ALA A 174 -9.31 16.90 -10.69
CA ALA A 174 -8.92 17.63 -11.89
C ALA A 174 -9.79 18.89 -12.05
N HIS A 175 -9.22 19.98 -12.58
CA HIS A 175 -9.99 21.19 -12.89
C HIS A 175 -9.26 22.02 -13.96
N PRO A 176 -9.98 22.59 -14.97
CA PRO A 176 -9.36 23.33 -16.08
C PRO A 176 -8.48 24.50 -15.62
N ALA A 177 -8.90 25.23 -14.58
CA ALA A 177 -8.11 26.34 -14.04
C ALA A 177 -6.81 25.88 -13.38
N LEU A 178 -6.75 24.65 -12.82
CA LEU A 178 -5.53 24.05 -12.28
C LEU A 178 -4.64 23.53 -13.40
N SER A 179 -5.22 22.89 -14.44
CA SER A 179 -4.48 22.45 -15.63
C SER A 179 -3.83 23.60 -16.38
N ALA A 180 -4.47 24.77 -16.41
CA ALA A 180 -3.92 25.97 -17.05
C ALA A 180 -2.66 26.51 -16.35
N GLU A 181 -2.48 26.22 -15.04
CA GLU A 181 -1.29 26.62 -14.28
C GLU A 181 -0.19 25.55 -14.25
N ASP A 182 -0.53 24.30 -14.58
CA ASP A 182 0.40 23.20 -14.56
C ASP A 182 1.27 23.21 -15.82
N PRO A 183 2.62 23.09 -15.70
CA PRO A 183 3.53 23.10 -16.86
C PRO A 183 3.24 22.00 -17.88
N GLU A 184 2.75 20.85 -17.41
CA GLU A 184 2.42 19.69 -18.26
C GLU A 184 0.93 19.71 -18.67
N HIS A 185 0.19 20.75 -18.27
CA HIS A 185 -1.27 20.87 -18.47
C HIS A 185 -2.04 19.62 -18.01
N ALA A 186 -1.55 18.96 -16.95
CA ALA A 186 -2.09 17.74 -16.39
C ALA A 186 -2.47 17.93 -14.93
N THR A 187 -3.68 17.48 -14.56
CA THR A 187 -4.16 17.58 -13.19
C THR A 187 -4.94 16.32 -12.78
N GLY A 188 -5.27 16.24 -11.48
CA GLY A 188 -6.09 15.15 -10.97
C GLY A 188 -5.35 13.84 -10.67
N ASN A 189 -4.04 13.76 -10.93
CA ASN A 189 -3.21 12.61 -10.60
C ASN A 189 -2.18 12.90 -9.49
N TRP A 190 -2.51 13.85 -8.59
CA TRP A 190 -1.61 14.31 -7.54
C TRP A 190 -1.17 13.20 -6.58
N GLY A 191 -2.11 12.32 -6.17
CA GLY A 191 -1.80 11.16 -5.34
C GLY A 191 -0.89 10.15 -6.04
N THR A 192 -1.03 9.98 -7.36
CA THR A 192 -0.11 9.14 -8.16
C THR A 192 1.28 9.80 -8.26
N LEU A 193 1.33 11.11 -8.41
CA LEU A 193 2.60 11.86 -8.40
C LEU A 193 3.29 11.76 -7.04
N ASP A 194 2.54 11.75 -5.93
CA ASP A 194 3.09 11.53 -4.59
C ASP A 194 3.77 10.17 -4.49
N GLN A 195 3.13 9.11 -5.00
CA GLN A 195 3.68 7.76 -5.07
C GLN A 195 4.96 7.70 -5.94
N ILE A 196 4.96 8.39 -7.08
CA ILE A 196 6.14 8.50 -7.94
C ILE A 196 7.27 9.23 -7.23
N GLU A 197 6.97 10.30 -6.47
CA GLU A 197 7.99 11.03 -5.72
C GLU A 197 8.61 10.19 -4.60
N VAL A 198 7.83 9.33 -3.93
CA VAL A 198 8.38 8.36 -2.98
C VAL A 198 9.37 7.41 -3.65
N LEU A 199 9.06 6.91 -4.85
CA LEU A 199 10.00 6.06 -5.59
C LEU A 199 11.29 6.82 -5.96
N LYS A 200 11.18 8.08 -6.37
CA LYS A 200 12.35 8.95 -6.61
C LYS A 200 13.12 9.22 -5.32
N TRP A 201 12.43 9.43 -4.20
CA TRP A 201 13.05 9.58 -2.89
C TRP A 201 13.84 8.31 -2.49
N VAL A 202 13.28 7.13 -2.72
CA VAL A 202 13.96 5.84 -2.51
C VAL A 202 15.25 5.79 -3.33
N GLN A 203 15.21 6.13 -4.61
CA GLN A 203 16.40 6.16 -5.45
C GLN A 203 17.51 7.08 -4.90
N ARG A 204 17.15 8.22 -4.30
CA ARG A 204 18.13 9.19 -3.78
C ARG A 204 18.65 8.85 -2.38
N ASN A 205 17.82 8.22 -1.52
CA ASN A 205 18.09 8.21 -0.08
C ASN A 205 18.24 6.81 0.53
N ILE A 206 17.70 5.76 -0.11
CA ILE A 206 17.53 4.45 0.55
C ILE A 206 18.87 3.77 0.92
N ALA A 207 19.96 4.12 0.24
CA ALA A 207 21.29 3.63 0.58
C ALA A 207 21.70 4.04 2.00
N GLN A 208 21.24 5.18 2.52
CA GLN A 208 21.49 5.60 3.91
C GLN A 208 20.88 4.61 4.93
N PHE A 209 19.86 3.90 4.54
CA PHE A 209 19.18 2.88 5.34
C PHE A 209 19.70 1.45 5.05
N GLY A 210 20.78 1.33 4.30
CA GLY A 210 21.37 0.05 3.87
C GLY A 210 20.63 -0.61 2.72
N GLY A 211 19.64 0.07 2.10
CA GLY A 211 18.86 -0.45 0.97
C GLY A 211 19.60 -0.31 -0.37
N ASP A 212 19.22 -1.15 -1.33
CA ASP A 212 19.72 -1.11 -2.71
C ASP A 212 18.71 -0.39 -3.61
N PRO A 213 19.02 0.81 -4.12
CA PRO A 213 18.14 1.52 -5.05
C PRO A 213 17.91 0.77 -6.38
N ASP A 214 18.79 -0.17 -6.74
CA ASP A 214 18.66 -1.00 -7.93
C ASP A 214 17.84 -2.28 -7.67
N ASN A 215 17.40 -2.52 -6.42
CA ASN A 215 16.62 -3.70 -6.03
C ASN A 215 15.35 -3.32 -5.28
N VAL A 216 14.42 -2.67 -5.98
CA VAL A 216 13.18 -2.09 -5.43
C VAL A 216 11.96 -2.86 -5.91
N MET A 217 11.14 -3.34 -4.99
CA MET A 217 9.83 -3.92 -5.22
C MET A 217 8.74 -2.92 -4.80
N VAL A 218 7.77 -2.68 -5.67
CA VAL A 218 6.53 -1.99 -5.30
C VAL A 218 5.43 -3.00 -5.04
N PHE A 219 4.69 -2.83 -3.95
CA PHE A 219 3.56 -3.72 -3.65
C PHE A 219 2.42 -2.97 -2.99
N GLY A 220 1.21 -3.42 -3.23
CA GLY A 220 0.02 -2.79 -2.68
C GLY A 220 -1.20 -3.69 -2.76
N GLN A 221 -2.21 -3.37 -1.96
CA GLN A 221 -3.45 -4.13 -1.88
C GLN A 221 -4.65 -3.24 -2.22
N SER A 222 -5.71 -3.79 -2.84
CA SER A 222 -6.94 -3.04 -3.17
C SER A 222 -6.65 -1.82 -4.05
N ALA A 223 -7.00 -0.62 -3.59
CA ALA A 223 -6.64 0.63 -4.27
C ALA A 223 -5.13 0.84 -4.36
N GLY A 224 -4.34 0.36 -3.38
CA GLY A 224 -2.87 0.37 -3.43
C GLY A 224 -2.34 -0.52 -4.57
N SER A 225 -2.95 -1.67 -4.81
CA SER A 225 -2.60 -2.51 -5.97
C SER A 225 -3.01 -1.89 -7.30
N ARG A 226 -4.12 -1.13 -7.33
CA ARG A 226 -4.47 -0.29 -8.50
C ARG A 226 -3.42 0.79 -8.72
N SER A 227 -2.90 1.38 -7.65
CA SER A 227 -1.77 2.31 -7.73
C SER A 227 -0.52 1.63 -8.31
N VAL A 228 -0.19 0.40 -7.89
CA VAL A 228 0.88 -0.39 -8.51
C VAL A 228 0.64 -0.57 -10.02
N LYS A 229 -0.60 -0.86 -10.44
CA LYS A 229 -0.96 -0.96 -11.86
C LYS A 229 -0.73 0.36 -12.60
N PHE A 230 -1.10 1.49 -12.02
CA PHE A 230 -0.84 2.82 -12.59
C PHE A 230 0.66 3.12 -12.70
N LEU A 231 1.43 2.80 -11.65
CA LEU A 231 2.89 2.95 -11.70
C LEU A 231 3.52 2.06 -12.78
N CYS A 232 3.02 0.85 -12.97
CA CYS A 232 3.52 -0.05 -14.04
C CYS A 232 3.19 0.46 -15.45
N ALA A 233 2.12 1.23 -15.63
CA ALA A 233 1.71 1.82 -16.90
C ALA A 233 2.25 3.26 -17.13
N SER A 234 2.77 3.91 -16.09
CA SER A 234 3.25 5.30 -16.19
C SER A 234 4.64 5.37 -16.80
N PRO A 235 4.88 6.23 -17.80
CA PRO A 235 6.21 6.46 -18.34
C PRO A 235 7.17 7.11 -17.33
N LEU A 236 6.64 7.78 -16.30
CA LEU A 236 7.42 8.51 -15.29
C LEU A 236 8.12 7.60 -14.28
N THR A 237 7.80 6.31 -14.25
CA THR A 237 8.34 5.34 -13.28
C THR A 237 9.45 4.48 -13.85
N LYS A 238 9.81 4.67 -15.11
CA LYS A 238 10.82 3.86 -15.79
C LYS A 238 12.13 3.84 -15.00
N GLY A 239 12.56 2.64 -14.56
CA GLY A 239 13.80 2.44 -13.82
C GLY A 239 13.72 2.74 -12.32
N LEU A 240 12.53 3.12 -11.76
CA LEU A 240 12.38 3.41 -10.33
C LEU A 240 12.11 2.15 -9.49
N PHE A 241 11.67 1.06 -10.10
CA PHE A 241 11.49 -0.25 -9.45
C PHE A 241 11.75 -1.37 -10.46
N ASN A 242 11.93 -2.59 -9.97
CA ASN A 242 12.24 -3.76 -10.78
C ASN A 242 11.43 -5.02 -10.41
N LYS A 243 10.43 -4.89 -9.54
CA LYS A 243 9.45 -5.93 -9.23
C LYS A 243 8.14 -5.29 -8.81
N ALA A 244 7.02 -5.95 -9.11
CA ALA A 244 5.70 -5.46 -8.75
C ALA A 244 4.81 -6.57 -8.16
N VAL A 245 4.08 -6.24 -7.08
CA VAL A 245 3.11 -7.15 -6.46
C VAL A 245 1.73 -6.49 -6.43
N ILE A 246 0.74 -7.17 -7.00
CA ILE A 246 -0.63 -6.69 -7.15
C ILE A 246 -1.55 -7.58 -6.30
N MET A 247 -1.98 -7.08 -5.14
CA MET A 247 -2.81 -7.83 -4.18
C MET A 247 -4.26 -7.35 -4.26
N SER A 248 -5.18 -8.24 -4.65
CA SER A 248 -6.63 -7.94 -4.77
C SER A 248 -6.94 -6.69 -5.64
N GLY A 249 -6.19 -6.51 -6.74
CA GLY A 249 -6.35 -5.40 -7.69
C GLY A 249 -6.86 -5.81 -9.06
N SER A 250 -7.34 -7.03 -9.21
CA SER A 250 -7.64 -7.68 -10.48
C SER A 250 -6.39 -7.81 -11.39
N GLY A 251 -6.53 -8.54 -12.48
CA GLY A 251 -5.51 -8.65 -13.52
C GLY A 251 -5.86 -7.84 -14.76
N LEU A 252 -5.72 -8.45 -15.94
CA LEU A 252 -6.07 -7.90 -17.23
C LEU A 252 -7.57 -8.07 -17.50
N ALA A 253 -8.28 -6.97 -17.71
CA ALA A 253 -9.64 -6.97 -18.24
C ALA A 253 -9.57 -6.89 -19.77
N ASP A 254 -9.41 -8.04 -20.43
CA ASP A 254 -9.28 -8.12 -21.89
C ASP A 254 -10.63 -7.72 -22.57
N PRO A 255 -10.68 -6.61 -23.30
CA PRO A 255 -11.90 -6.15 -23.95
C PRO A 255 -12.39 -7.08 -25.08
N ALA A 256 -11.52 -7.96 -25.59
CA ALA A 256 -11.90 -8.97 -26.57
C ALA A 256 -12.66 -10.16 -25.96
N LYS A 257 -12.69 -10.27 -24.63
CA LYS A 257 -13.40 -11.32 -23.90
C LYS A 257 -14.74 -10.83 -23.37
N PRO A 258 -15.74 -11.70 -23.27
CA PRO A 258 -17.01 -11.36 -22.62
C PRO A 258 -16.75 -10.91 -21.17
N ALA A 259 -17.37 -9.82 -20.77
CA ALA A 259 -17.33 -9.40 -19.37
C ALA A 259 -17.94 -10.49 -18.48
N ALA A 260 -17.24 -10.84 -17.41
CA ALA A 260 -17.73 -11.84 -16.47
C ALA A 260 -18.71 -11.21 -15.47
N PRO A 261 -19.68 -12.00 -14.93
CA PRO A 261 -20.56 -11.51 -13.91
C PRO A 261 -19.79 -11.16 -12.62
N LEU A 262 -20.26 -10.17 -11.87
CA LEU A 262 -19.67 -9.72 -10.60
C LEU A 262 -19.58 -10.85 -9.56
N PHE A 263 -20.53 -11.81 -9.63
CA PHE A 263 -20.54 -13.05 -8.87
C PHE A 263 -21.35 -14.10 -9.67
N PRO A 264 -21.21 -15.40 -9.41
CA PRO A 264 -21.94 -16.44 -10.13
C PRO A 264 -23.46 -16.20 -10.17
N GLY A 265 -24.01 -15.97 -11.39
CA GLY A 265 -25.43 -15.64 -11.60
C GLY A 265 -25.78 -14.16 -11.32
N GLY A 266 -24.79 -13.31 -11.07
CA GLY A 266 -24.94 -11.88 -10.86
C GLY A 266 -24.97 -11.05 -12.16
N PRO A 267 -25.10 -9.72 -12.03
CA PRO A 267 -25.04 -8.83 -13.17
C PRO A 267 -23.65 -8.81 -13.80
N VAL A 268 -23.62 -8.77 -15.12
CA VAL A 268 -22.41 -8.47 -15.89
C VAL A 268 -22.27 -6.95 -15.93
N LEU A 269 -21.19 -6.44 -15.36
CA LEU A 269 -20.87 -5.02 -15.46
C LEU A 269 -20.04 -4.77 -16.73
N PRO A 270 -20.32 -3.72 -17.51
CA PRO A 270 -19.47 -3.36 -18.63
C PRO A 270 -18.05 -3.05 -18.14
N ALA A 271 -17.05 -3.35 -18.94
CA ALA A 271 -15.68 -2.94 -18.67
C ALA A 271 -15.65 -1.41 -18.48
N GLN A 272 -15.16 -0.95 -17.35
CA GLN A 272 -15.04 0.47 -17.07
C GLN A 272 -13.78 1.01 -17.76
N LYS A 273 -13.98 1.80 -18.81
CA LYS A 273 -12.90 2.56 -19.41
C LYS A 273 -12.42 3.63 -18.42
N MET A 274 -11.11 3.81 -18.31
CA MET A 274 -10.58 4.94 -17.53
C MET A 274 -11.08 6.28 -18.11
N THR A 275 -11.44 7.17 -17.20
CA THR A 275 -11.86 8.54 -17.55
C THR A 275 -10.67 9.32 -18.10
N THR A 276 -10.87 10.10 -19.16
CA THR A 276 -9.87 11.03 -19.65
C THR A 276 -9.85 12.31 -18.81
N LEU A 277 -8.74 13.06 -18.86
CA LEU A 277 -8.61 14.34 -18.16
C LEU A 277 -9.75 15.30 -18.54
N ALA A 278 -10.06 15.44 -19.83
CA ALA A 278 -11.14 16.34 -20.30
C ALA A 278 -12.53 15.96 -19.73
N GLU A 279 -12.84 14.65 -19.66
CA GLU A 279 -14.10 14.17 -19.06
C GLU A 279 -14.12 14.41 -17.53
N ALA A 280 -12.98 14.27 -16.88
CA ALA A 280 -12.80 14.53 -15.45
C ALA A 280 -12.98 16.02 -15.16
N GLU A 281 -12.28 16.89 -15.88
CA GLU A 281 -12.36 18.34 -15.75
C GLU A 281 -13.79 18.86 -15.95
N ALA A 282 -14.49 18.40 -16.99
CA ALA A 282 -15.89 18.78 -17.22
C ALA A 282 -16.81 18.41 -16.04
N SER A 283 -16.55 17.27 -15.42
CA SER A 283 -17.35 16.79 -14.29
C SER A 283 -17.01 17.52 -12.99
N THR A 284 -15.75 17.75 -12.72
CA THR A 284 -15.28 18.41 -11.48
C THR A 284 -15.52 19.92 -11.54
N GLN A 285 -15.44 20.53 -12.73
CA GLN A 285 -15.84 21.93 -12.92
C GLN A 285 -17.30 22.14 -12.54
N ALA A 286 -18.22 21.28 -13.00
CA ALA A 286 -19.62 21.38 -12.60
C ALA A 286 -19.82 21.32 -11.08
N VAL A 287 -19.01 20.51 -10.37
CA VAL A 287 -19.03 20.44 -8.89
C VAL A 287 -18.45 21.71 -8.27
N ALA A 288 -17.35 22.23 -8.80
CA ALA A 288 -16.72 23.45 -8.32
C ALA A 288 -17.63 24.68 -8.56
N ASP A 289 -18.26 24.79 -9.72
CA ASP A 289 -19.23 25.84 -10.04
C ASP A 289 -20.43 25.83 -9.10
N TRP A 290 -20.95 24.63 -8.79
CA TRP A 290 -22.02 24.48 -7.78
C TRP A 290 -21.59 25.04 -6.41
N ALA A 291 -20.31 24.90 -6.05
CA ALA A 291 -19.74 25.42 -4.79
C ALA A 291 -19.24 26.87 -4.91
N ASN A 292 -19.41 27.56 -6.05
CA ASN A 292 -18.85 28.88 -6.39
C ASN A 292 -17.31 28.95 -6.30
N LEU A 293 -16.62 27.87 -6.63
CA LEU A 293 -15.16 27.76 -6.66
C LEU A 293 -14.66 27.73 -8.12
N THR A 294 -14.78 28.87 -8.81
CA THR A 294 -14.67 28.95 -10.28
C THR A 294 -13.26 29.15 -10.83
N ASP A 295 -12.29 29.41 -9.97
CA ASP A 295 -10.89 29.60 -10.38
C ASP A 295 -9.91 28.93 -9.40
N ALA A 296 -8.65 28.81 -9.81
CA ALA A 296 -7.61 28.15 -9.02
C ALA A 296 -7.37 28.83 -7.66
N LYS A 297 -7.51 30.16 -7.59
CA LYS A 297 -7.33 30.90 -6.34
C LYS A 297 -8.46 30.61 -5.35
N ALA A 298 -9.71 30.62 -5.81
CA ALA A 298 -10.86 30.27 -4.99
C ALA A 298 -10.78 28.83 -4.50
N LEU A 299 -10.40 27.88 -5.37
CA LEU A 299 -10.19 26.48 -5.05
C LEU A 299 -9.11 26.32 -3.95
N ARG A 300 -7.94 26.97 -4.07
CA ARG A 300 -6.87 26.89 -3.07
C ARG A 300 -7.22 27.58 -1.75
N ALA A 301 -8.02 28.64 -1.80
CA ALA A 301 -8.46 29.40 -0.62
C ALA A 301 -9.61 28.72 0.15
N ALA A 302 -10.28 27.74 -0.44
CA ALA A 302 -11.37 27.02 0.21
C ALA A 302 -10.86 26.22 1.42
N SER A 303 -11.70 26.09 2.45
CA SER A 303 -11.34 25.27 3.62
C SER A 303 -11.22 23.81 3.26
N THR A 304 -10.44 23.06 4.05
CA THR A 304 -10.24 21.62 3.90
C THR A 304 -11.58 20.86 3.89
N GLU A 305 -12.50 21.25 4.78
CA GLU A 305 -13.84 20.66 4.88
C GLU A 305 -14.68 20.92 3.63
N THR A 306 -14.59 22.13 3.06
CA THR A 306 -15.27 22.48 1.81
C THR A 306 -14.76 21.61 0.66
N ILE A 307 -13.45 21.47 0.52
CA ILE A 307 -12.85 20.61 -0.50
C ILE A 307 -13.24 19.15 -0.31
N PHE A 308 -13.20 18.66 0.91
CA PHE A 308 -13.62 17.30 1.21
C PHE A 308 -15.08 17.04 0.81
N ALA A 309 -15.97 18.00 1.11
CA ALA A 309 -17.39 17.92 0.74
C ALA A 309 -17.63 17.84 -0.77
N LEU A 310 -16.73 18.39 -1.62
CA LEU A 310 -16.85 18.28 -3.08
C LEU A 310 -16.86 16.81 -3.53
N GLY A 311 -16.06 15.96 -2.93
CA GLY A 311 -16.06 14.52 -3.18
C GLY A 311 -17.41 13.86 -2.89
N GLY A 312 -18.05 14.23 -1.78
CA GLY A 312 -19.36 13.70 -1.37
C GLY A 312 -20.52 14.15 -2.27
N ILE A 313 -20.50 15.38 -2.75
CA ILE A 313 -21.56 15.95 -3.58
C ILE A 313 -21.44 15.62 -5.08
N TYR A 314 -20.34 15.10 -5.52
CA TYR A 314 -20.08 14.83 -6.95
C TYR A 314 -21.22 14.05 -7.61
N THR A 315 -21.70 12.98 -7.00
CA THR A 315 -22.79 12.18 -7.55
C THR A 315 -24.10 12.97 -7.63
N ALA A 316 -24.39 13.82 -6.64
CA ALA A 316 -25.59 14.65 -6.62
C ALA A 316 -25.58 15.69 -7.75
N VAL A 317 -24.41 16.28 -8.02
CA VAL A 317 -24.26 17.33 -9.06
C VAL A 317 -24.20 16.74 -10.46
N THR A 318 -23.43 15.66 -10.67
CA THR A 318 -23.16 15.13 -12.01
C THR A 318 -24.12 14.04 -12.45
N GLY A 319 -24.88 13.45 -11.54
CA GLY A 319 -25.69 12.26 -11.79
C GLY A 319 -24.88 10.98 -12.05
N LYS A 320 -23.55 11.06 -12.06
CA LYS A 320 -22.66 9.93 -12.31
C LYS A 320 -22.45 9.15 -11.02
N ARG A 321 -22.82 7.88 -11.02
CA ARG A 321 -22.54 6.94 -9.92
C ARG A 321 -21.40 6.03 -10.32
N SER A 322 -20.42 5.86 -9.43
CA SER A 322 -19.53 4.70 -9.52
C SER A 322 -20.19 3.50 -8.83
N VAL A 323 -20.19 2.35 -9.49
CA VAL A 323 -20.76 1.11 -8.95
C VAL A 323 -19.88 0.55 -7.82
N LEU A 324 -18.58 0.90 -7.80
CA LEU A 324 -17.59 0.39 -6.88
C LEU A 324 -17.02 1.43 -5.92
N SER A 325 -17.26 2.72 -6.15
CA SER A 325 -16.85 3.79 -5.23
C SER A 325 -17.90 4.88 -5.16
N ALA A 326 -18.10 5.45 -3.99
CA ALA A 326 -19.03 6.57 -3.79
C ALA A 326 -18.55 7.88 -4.42
N SER A 327 -17.32 7.92 -4.92
CA SER A 327 -16.75 9.07 -5.63
C SER A 327 -16.08 8.61 -6.92
N PRO A 328 -16.36 9.21 -8.05
CA PRO A 328 -15.66 8.98 -9.31
C PRO A 328 -14.32 9.73 -9.41
N ILE A 329 -13.90 10.38 -8.34
CA ILE A 329 -12.60 11.01 -8.22
C ILE A 329 -11.55 9.90 -8.09
N SER A 330 -10.83 9.65 -9.18
CA SER A 330 -9.83 8.57 -9.31
C SER A 330 -8.83 8.98 -10.39
N PRO A 331 -7.68 8.32 -10.52
CA PRO A 331 -6.72 8.62 -11.57
C PRO A 331 -7.33 8.65 -12.97
N TYR A 332 -6.81 9.53 -13.80
CA TYR A 332 -7.28 9.81 -15.16
C TYR A 332 -6.16 9.56 -16.17
N ILE A 333 -6.53 9.27 -17.42
CA ILE A 333 -5.62 9.34 -18.55
C ILE A 333 -5.44 10.83 -18.90
N ASP A 334 -4.29 11.39 -18.49
CA ASP A 334 -3.95 12.81 -18.64
C ASP A 334 -2.88 13.06 -19.72
N GLY A 335 -2.30 12.00 -20.28
CA GLY A 335 -1.26 12.09 -21.30
C GLY A 335 0.15 12.38 -20.75
N TYR A 336 0.31 12.57 -19.42
CA TYR A 336 1.58 12.83 -18.76
C TYR A 336 1.90 11.79 -17.68
N VAL A 337 1.10 11.74 -16.60
CA VAL A 337 1.26 10.75 -15.52
C VAL A 337 0.80 9.39 -16.02
N LEU A 338 -0.35 9.34 -16.68
CA LEU A 338 -0.94 8.16 -17.28
C LEU A 338 -1.27 8.45 -18.76
N THR A 339 -0.53 7.81 -19.65
CA THR A 339 -0.74 7.95 -21.11
C THR A 339 -1.77 6.96 -21.62
N GLU A 340 -1.98 5.87 -20.90
CA GLU A 340 -2.90 4.78 -21.22
C GLU A 340 -3.35 4.04 -19.96
N SER A 341 -4.33 3.15 -20.09
CA SER A 341 -4.75 2.29 -19.00
C SER A 341 -3.76 1.13 -18.80
N PHE A 342 -3.80 0.50 -17.61
CA PHE A 342 -3.03 -0.73 -17.37
C PHE A 342 -3.39 -1.84 -18.37
N ASP A 343 -4.66 -1.98 -18.71
CA ASP A 343 -5.12 -3.02 -19.63
C ASP A 343 -4.61 -2.76 -21.06
N ASP A 344 -4.66 -1.51 -21.51
CA ASP A 344 -4.08 -1.11 -22.80
C ASP A 344 -2.57 -1.34 -22.81
N ALA A 345 -1.85 -0.93 -21.76
CA ALA A 345 -0.41 -1.15 -21.61
C ALA A 345 -0.03 -2.65 -21.63
N CYS A 346 -0.85 -3.53 -21.05
CA CYS A 346 -0.67 -4.99 -21.15
C CYS A 346 -0.79 -5.45 -22.60
N ILE A 347 -1.82 -5.01 -23.32
CA ILE A 347 -2.12 -5.43 -24.70
C ILE A 347 -1.03 -4.91 -25.64
N ASP A 348 -0.68 -3.64 -25.54
CA ASP A 348 0.29 -2.97 -26.41
C ASP A 348 1.75 -3.35 -26.09
N GLY A 349 1.98 -3.86 -24.87
CA GLY A 349 3.30 -4.30 -24.42
C GLY A 349 4.20 -3.16 -23.94
N THR A 350 3.61 -2.05 -23.53
CA THR A 350 4.29 -0.87 -22.95
C THR A 350 4.40 -0.94 -21.43
N LEU A 351 3.69 -1.90 -20.80
CA LEU A 351 3.74 -2.12 -19.35
C LEU A 351 5.18 -2.36 -18.88
N ALA A 352 5.51 -1.90 -17.67
CA ALA A 352 6.81 -2.14 -17.05
C ALA A 352 7.22 -3.62 -17.16
N ASP A 353 8.39 -3.86 -17.77
CA ASP A 353 8.90 -5.22 -18.00
C ASP A 353 9.68 -5.70 -16.78
N VAL A 354 8.94 -6.09 -15.75
CA VAL A 354 9.45 -6.60 -14.47
C VAL A 354 8.75 -7.92 -14.12
N PRO A 355 9.32 -8.75 -13.23
CA PRO A 355 8.61 -9.87 -12.63
C PRO A 355 7.42 -9.40 -11.78
N TYR A 356 6.30 -10.14 -11.87
CA TYR A 356 5.06 -9.86 -11.14
C TYR A 356 4.71 -11.00 -10.18
N LEU A 357 4.17 -10.61 -9.03
CA LEU A 357 3.41 -11.48 -8.13
C LEU A 357 2.02 -10.89 -8.02
N ILE A 358 0.98 -11.68 -8.30
CA ILE A 358 -0.38 -11.18 -8.39
C ILE A 358 -1.36 -12.18 -7.79
N GLY A 359 -2.34 -11.68 -7.02
CA GLY A 359 -3.32 -12.58 -6.44
C GLY A 359 -4.49 -11.87 -5.77
N TYR A 360 -5.30 -12.67 -5.07
CA TYR A 360 -6.54 -12.21 -4.47
C TYR A 360 -6.97 -13.10 -3.30
N THR A 361 -7.94 -12.64 -2.51
CA THR A 361 -8.55 -13.43 -1.44
C THR A 361 -9.76 -14.19 -1.96
N LEU A 362 -10.06 -15.37 -1.39
CA LEU A 362 -11.14 -16.27 -1.85
C LEU A 362 -12.50 -15.57 -1.93
N ASN A 363 -12.79 -14.64 -1.00
CA ASN A 363 -14.07 -13.94 -0.95
C ASN A 363 -14.05 -12.56 -1.61
N ASP A 364 -13.02 -12.26 -2.41
CA ASP A 364 -13.00 -11.05 -3.24
C ASP A 364 -14.17 -11.05 -4.25
N ALA A 365 -14.64 -9.83 -4.55
CA ALA A 365 -15.70 -9.64 -5.53
C ALA A 365 -15.19 -9.76 -6.97
N GLY A 366 -16.07 -10.15 -7.87
CA GLY A 366 -15.81 -10.18 -9.31
C GLY A 366 -15.06 -11.41 -9.80
N ASN A 367 -14.54 -11.31 -11.03
CA ASN A 367 -13.79 -12.40 -11.69
C ASN A 367 -12.27 -12.18 -11.56
N MET A 368 -11.77 -11.95 -10.35
CA MET A 368 -10.34 -11.66 -10.18
C MET A 368 -9.47 -12.81 -10.66
N GLY A 369 -9.80 -14.05 -10.35
CA GLY A 369 -9.03 -15.22 -10.79
C GLY A 369 -8.91 -15.34 -12.30
N GLY A 370 -10.00 -15.08 -13.05
CA GLY A 370 -9.98 -15.07 -14.52
C GLY A 370 -9.09 -13.97 -15.09
N GLN A 371 -9.21 -12.74 -14.56
CA GLN A 371 -8.40 -11.61 -15.00
C GLN A 371 -6.91 -11.78 -14.65
N ILE A 372 -6.59 -12.42 -13.51
CA ILE A 372 -5.21 -12.75 -13.14
C ILE A 372 -4.64 -13.78 -14.09
N ARG A 373 -5.39 -14.82 -14.47
CA ARG A 373 -4.99 -15.77 -15.51
C ARG A 373 -4.66 -15.09 -16.82
N ASP A 374 -5.55 -14.19 -17.28
CA ASP A 374 -5.36 -13.43 -18.51
C ASP A 374 -4.11 -12.55 -18.47
N PHE A 375 -3.86 -11.90 -17.34
CA PHE A 375 -2.66 -11.12 -17.11
C PHE A 375 -1.39 -12.00 -17.16
N CYS A 376 -1.36 -13.12 -16.46
CA CYS A 376 -0.20 -14.01 -16.42
C CYS A 376 0.11 -14.57 -17.81
N LEU A 377 -0.90 -14.99 -18.57
CA LEU A 377 -0.74 -15.48 -19.95
C LEU A 377 -0.25 -14.36 -20.89
N ASN A 378 -0.73 -13.13 -20.71
CA ASN A 378 -0.22 -11.97 -21.45
C ASN A 378 1.26 -11.74 -21.13
N ARG A 379 1.67 -11.82 -19.86
CA ARG A 379 3.09 -11.68 -19.47
C ARG A 379 3.95 -12.80 -20.05
N GLU A 380 3.49 -14.05 -20.02
CA GLU A 380 4.16 -15.18 -20.67
C GLU A 380 4.38 -14.92 -22.18
N GLN A 381 3.34 -14.47 -22.90
CA GLN A 381 3.42 -14.14 -24.33
C GLN A 381 4.41 -13.02 -24.63
N LYS A 382 4.58 -12.06 -23.71
CA LYS A 382 5.55 -10.97 -23.81
C LYS A 382 6.94 -11.34 -23.28
N GLY A 383 7.18 -12.61 -22.88
CA GLY A 383 8.47 -13.11 -22.37
C GLY A 383 8.72 -12.79 -20.88
N GLY A 384 7.77 -12.20 -20.19
CA GLY A 384 7.85 -11.87 -18.76
C GLY A 384 7.41 -13.01 -17.86
N LYS A 385 7.57 -12.82 -16.52
CA LYS A 385 7.18 -13.79 -15.50
C LYS A 385 6.11 -13.21 -14.58
N ALA A 386 5.10 -14.02 -14.24
CA ALA A 386 4.10 -13.69 -13.23
C ALA A 386 3.80 -14.92 -12.36
N TYR A 387 3.79 -14.73 -11.05
CA TYR A 387 3.41 -15.72 -10.06
C TYR A 387 2.00 -15.40 -9.59
N ALA A 388 1.10 -16.41 -9.61
CA ALA A 388 -0.29 -16.23 -9.22
C ALA A 388 -0.58 -16.84 -7.84
N TYR A 389 -1.35 -16.14 -6.97
CA TYR A 389 -1.78 -16.70 -5.70
C TYR A 389 -3.26 -16.48 -5.41
N GLN A 390 -3.79 -17.31 -4.52
CA GLN A 390 -5.07 -17.11 -3.85
C GLN A 390 -4.87 -17.28 -2.35
N PHE A 391 -5.32 -16.32 -1.56
CA PHE A 391 -5.45 -16.47 -0.11
C PHE A 391 -6.83 -17.04 0.22
N ALA A 392 -6.86 -18.23 0.80
CA ALA A 392 -8.09 -19.00 1.02
C ALA A 392 -8.33 -19.38 2.49
N ARG A 393 -7.58 -18.81 3.44
CA ARG A 393 -7.81 -19.00 4.87
C ARG A 393 -8.98 -18.13 5.36
N PRO A 394 -10.13 -18.71 5.75
CA PRO A 394 -11.15 -17.96 6.48
C PRO A 394 -10.59 -17.53 7.84
N LEU A 395 -10.56 -16.22 8.13
CA LEU A 395 -9.99 -15.74 9.37
C LEU A 395 -10.75 -16.25 10.61
N PRO A 396 -10.06 -16.65 11.69
CA PRO A 396 -10.70 -17.09 12.92
C PRO A 396 -11.49 -15.96 13.57
N THR A 397 -12.58 -16.29 14.27
CA THR A 397 -13.46 -15.33 14.93
C THR A 397 -13.86 -15.84 16.31
N ASP A 398 -14.06 -14.94 17.26
CA ASP A 398 -14.62 -15.21 18.58
C ASP A 398 -16.16 -15.10 18.62
N GLY A 399 -16.79 -14.90 17.45
CA GLY A 399 -18.25 -14.79 17.32
C GLY A 399 -18.85 -13.43 17.66
N ARG A 400 -18.00 -12.38 17.88
CA ARG A 400 -18.53 -11.03 18.09
C ARG A 400 -19.30 -10.53 16.88
N PRO A 401 -20.36 -9.72 17.05
CA PRO A 401 -21.18 -9.23 15.95
C PRO A 401 -20.44 -8.15 15.13
N GLY A 402 -20.84 -8.00 13.85
CA GLY A 402 -20.39 -6.90 12.98
C GLY A 402 -18.96 -7.04 12.43
N VAL A 403 -18.32 -8.20 12.61
CA VAL A 403 -16.96 -8.46 12.10
C VAL A 403 -16.99 -9.09 10.72
N LEU A 404 -15.94 -8.84 9.96
CA LEU A 404 -15.72 -9.48 8.66
C LEU A 404 -15.43 -10.98 8.81
N GLN A 405 -15.96 -11.79 7.90
CA GLN A 405 -15.85 -13.24 7.94
C GLN A 405 -15.29 -13.80 6.64
N GLY A 406 -14.72 -15.01 6.73
CA GLY A 406 -14.12 -15.70 5.59
C GLY A 406 -12.74 -15.19 5.27
N ALA A 407 -12.26 -15.50 4.06
CA ALA A 407 -11.07 -14.90 3.45
C ALA A 407 -11.52 -13.63 2.70
N PHE A 408 -11.99 -12.63 3.45
CA PHE A 408 -12.53 -11.38 2.92
C PHE A 408 -11.45 -10.52 2.26
N HIS A 409 -11.86 -9.55 1.46
CA HIS A 409 -10.97 -8.58 0.83
C HIS A 409 -10.03 -7.93 1.86
N SER A 410 -8.73 -7.97 1.64
CA SER A 410 -7.65 -7.49 2.53
C SER A 410 -7.26 -8.40 3.71
N SER A 411 -7.91 -9.55 3.89
CA SER A 411 -7.62 -10.45 5.01
C SER A 411 -6.22 -11.07 4.97
N ASP A 412 -5.54 -11.06 3.83
CA ASP A 412 -4.18 -11.54 3.62
C ASP A 412 -3.10 -10.58 4.16
N LEU A 413 -3.47 -9.33 4.48
CA LEU A 413 -2.52 -8.31 4.96
C LEU A 413 -1.84 -8.71 6.27
N TRP A 414 -2.61 -9.18 7.26
CA TRP A 414 -2.06 -9.66 8.53
C TRP A 414 -0.96 -10.72 8.35
N TYR A 415 -1.11 -11.58 7.33
CA TYR A 415 -0.18 -12.66 7.05
C TYR A 415 1.05 -12.16 6.28
N VAL A 416 0.88 -11.28 5.31
CA VAL A 416 1.99 -10.73 4.51
C VAL A 416 2.92 -9.86 5.34
N PHE A 417 2.38 -9.12 6.31
CA PHE A 417 3.18 -8.32 7.25
C PHE A 417 3.59 -9.08 8.50
N LYS A 418 3.01 -10.27 8.73
CA LYS A 418 3.17 -11.05 9.96
C LYS A 418 2.90 -10.20 11.21
N SER A 419 1.82 -9.43 11.14
CA SER A 419 1.38 -8.46 12.16
C SER A 419 0.17 -8.96 12.95
N LEU A 420 -0.02 -10.27 13.04
CA LEU A 420 -1.14 -10.94 13.72
C LEU A 420 -1.31 -10.48 15.17
N GLU A 421 -0.23 -10.14 15.87
CA GLU A 421 -0.24 -9.66 17.25
C GLU A 421 -0.98 -8.32 17.44
N HIS A 422 -1.14 -7.53 16.38
CA HIS A 422 -1.87 -6.25 16.44
C HIS A 422 -3.38 -6.42 16.27
N CYS A 423 -3.85 -7.65 15.99
CA CYS A 423 -5.26 -7.94 15.74
C CYS A 423 -5.90 -8.72 16.90
N TRP A 424 -7.14 -8.40 17.19
CA TRP A 424 -7.97 -9.02 18.23
C TRP A 424 -8.36 -10.49 17.96
N ARG A 425 -8.12 -11.02 16.74
CA ARG A 425 -8.57 -12.36 16.33
C ARG A 425 -7.88 -13.48 17.12
N PRO A 426 -8.59 -14.59 17.43
CA PRO A 426 -8.02 -15.71 18.15
C PRO A 426 -7.19 -16.59 17.21
N TRP A 427 -6.00 -16.10 16.85
CA TRP A 427 -5.10 -16.78 15.94
C TRP A 427 -4.64 -18.14 16.47
N THR A 428 -4.61 -19.15 15.57
CA THR A 428 -4.11 -20.50 15.86
C THR A 428 -2.63 -20.62 15.51
N ALA A 429 -1.99 -21.74 15.91
CA ALA A 429 -0.62 -22.04 15.52
C ALA A 429 -0.47 -22.07 13.98
N GLY A 430 -1.44 -22.67 13.28
CA GLY A 430 -1.45 -22.69 11.81
C GLY A 430 -1.49 -21.30 11.17
N ASP A 431 -2.15 -20.32 11.80
CA ASP A 431 -2.17 -18.95 11.30
C ASP A 431 -0.77 -18.31 11.39
N TRP A 432 -0.03 -18.55 12.47
CA TRP A 432 1.36 -18.08 12.62
C TRP A 432 2.29 -18.72 11.61
N ASP A 433 2.18 -20.04 11.37
CA ASP A 433 2.97 -20.76 10.38
C ASP A 433 2.64 -20.29 8.96
N LEU A 434 1.37 -20.08 8.64
CA LEU A 434 0.93 -19.54 7.35
C LEU A 434 1.44 -18.11 7.14
N SER A 435 1.42 -17.29 8.17
CA SER A 435 1.94 -15.92 8.15
C SER A 435 3.45 -15.90 7.90
N GLU A 436 4.20 -16.76 8.60
CA GLU A 436 5.65 -16.93 8.36
C GLU A 436 5.95 -17.33 6.91
N LYS A 437 5.18 -18.28 6.36
CA LYS A 437 5.30 -18.72 4.97
C LYS A 437 5.02 -17.59 3.98
N MET A 438 3.95 -16.82 4.19
CA MET A 438 3.60 -15.72 3.30
C MET A 438 4.64 -14.59 3.36
N LEU A 439 5.05 -14.15 4.55
CA LEU A 439 6.13 -13.17 4.68
C LEU A 439 7.41 -13.65 4.01
N THR A 440 7.76 -14.94 4.17
CA THR A 440 8.94 -15.55 3.52
C THR A 440 8.82 -15.46 2.00
N ALA A 441 7.66 -15.81 1.43
CA ALA A 441 7.43 -15.74 -0.02
C ALA A 441 7.58 -14.32 -0.58
N TRP A 442 6.94 -13.33 0.06
CA TRP A 442 7.02 -11.93 -0.39
C TRP A 442 8.42 -11.35 -0.21
N SER A 443 9.09 -11.65 0.91
CA SER A 443 10.48 -11.20 1.13
C SER A 443 11.46 -11.86 0.16
N ASN A 444 11.29 -13.15 -0.17
CA ASN A 444 12.07 -13.82 -1.21
C ASN A 444 11.82 -13.18 -2.60
N PHE A 445 10.57 -12.88 -2.92
CA PHE A 445 10.26 -12.18 -4.18
C PHE A 445 10.92 -10.80 -4.23
N ALA A 446 10.93 -10.05 -3.12
CA ALA A 446 11.66 -8.78 -3.01
C ALA A 446 13.17 -8.96 -3.25
N LYS A 447 13.77 -10.03 -2.71
CA LYS A 447 15.21 -10.34 -2.84
C LYS A 447 15.60 -10.83 -4.23
N TYR A 448 14.85 -11.82 -4.75
CA TYR A 448 15.30 -12.68 -5.84
C TYR A 448 14.40 -12.63 -7.08
N ALA A 449 13.27 -11.89 -7.05
CA ALA A 449 12.21 -11.98 -8.04
C ALA A 449 11.64 -13.41 -8.21
N ASP A 450 11.81 -14.22 -7.17
CA ASP A 450 11.35 -15.60 -7.05
C ASP A 450 10.84 -15.83 -5.62
N PRO A 451 9.56 -16.18 -5.41
CA PRO A 451 9.01 -16.36 -4.07
C PRO A 451 9.58 -17.58 -3.34
N ASN A 452 10.17 -18.54 -4.05
CA ASN A 452 10.75 -19.74 -3.45
C ASN A 452 12.05 -19.46 -2.69
N GLY A 453 12.84 -18.45 -3.15
CA GLY A 453 14.18 -18.22 -2.66
C GLY A 453 15.17 -19.34 -3.02
N PRO A 454 16.45 -19.18 -2.70
CA PRO A 454 17.51 -20.16 -3.04
C PRO A 454 17.41 -21.48 -2.26
N GLY A 455 16.74 -21.47 -1.09
CA GLY A 455 16.56 -22.63 -0.22
C GLY A 455 15.29 -23.44 -0.47
N GLN A 456 14.42 -22.99 -1.37
CA GLN A 456 13.06 -23.51 -1.52
C GLN A 456 12.27 -23.46 -0.20
N ASP A 457 12.31 -22.31 0.46
CA ASP A 457 11.89 -22.10 1.85
C ASP A 457 10.38 -22.30 2.09
N LEU A 458 9.58 -22.45 1.00
CA LEU A 458 8.12 -22.59 1.09
C LEU A 458 7.62 -24.03 1.27
N GLY A 459 8.52 -25.04 1.22
CA GLY A 459 8.14 -26.45 1.30
C GLY A 459 7.40 -26.99 0.06
N ALA A 460 6.89 -26.13 -0.81
CA ALA A 460 6.31 -26.44 -2.12
C ALA A 460 6.87 -25.46 -3.14
N VAL A 461 7.20 -25.94 -4.35
CA VAL A 461 7.76 -25.06 -5.40
C VAL A 461 6.62 -24.25 -6.01
N TRP A 462 6.67 -22.92 -5.85
CA TRP A 462 5.77 -21.99 -6.51
C TRP A 462 6.28 -21.65 -7.92
N THR A 463 5.66 -22.24 -8.95
CA THR A 463 6.02 -22.00 -10.34
C THR A 463 5.34 -20.75 -10.89
N PRO A 464 5.99 -20.01 -11.83
CA PRO A 464 5.29 -18.98 -12.58
C PRO A 464 4.04 -19.56 -13.27
N TYR A 465 2.96 -18.78 -13.30
CA TYR A 465 1.76 -19.16 -14.02
C TYR A 465 2.01 -19.09 -15.54
N THR A 466 1.78 -20.19 -16.23
CA THR A 466 1.93 -20.31 -17.69
C THR A 466 0.80 -21.14 -18.28
N ALA A 467 0.69 -21.19 -19.61
CA ALA A 467 -0.26 -22.09 -20.27
C ALA A 467 0.06 -23.57 -19.99
N ALA A 468 1.34 -23.92 -19.73
CA ALA A 468 1.76 -25.27 -19.39
C ALA A 468 1.58 -25.61 -17.90
N THR A 469 1.66 -24.62 -17.03
CA THR A 469 1.49 -24.75 -15.57
C THR A 469 0.48 -23.71 -15.07
N PRO A 470 -0.85 -23.91 -15.35
CA PRO A 470 -1.89 -22.92 -15.07
C PRO A 470 -2.38 -23.01 -13.62
N GLU A 471 -1.45 -22.93 -12.66
CA GLU A 471 -1.72 -23.13 -11.24
C GLU A 471 -1.45 -21.89 -10.41
N PHE A 472 -2.22 -21.75 -9.34
CA PHE A 472 -2.04 -20.72 -8.30
C PHE A 472 -1.38 -21.34 -7.07
N MET A 473 -0.56 -20.59 -6.34
CA MET A 473 -0.26 -20.92 -4.97
C MET A 473 -1.49 -20.60 -4.11
N VAL A 474 -2.13 -21.63 -3.57
CA VAL A 474 -3.30 -21.47 -2.71
C VAL A 474 -2.85 -21.51 -1.26
N PHE A 475 -2.86 -20.36 -0.60
CA PHE A 475 -2.52 -20.20 0.82
C PHE A 475 -3.73 -20.56 1.69
N LYS A 476 -3.62 -21.64 2.45
CA LYS A 476 -4.71 -22.21 3.27
C LYS A 476 -4.19 -23.01 4.46
N LEU A 477 -5.10 -23.36 5.37
CA LEU A 477 -4.83 -24.36 6.43
C LEU A 477 -5.59 -25.66 6.14
N ASP A 478 -5.11 -26.77 6.70
CA ASP A 478 -5.86 -28.00 6.89
C ASP A 478 -6.57 -27.93 8.23
N GLY A 479 -7.89 -27.79 8.21
CA GLY A 479 -8.66 -27.42 9.39
C GLY A 479 -8.28 -26.01 9.89
N ASN A 480 -7.88 -25.92 11.18
CA ASN A 480 -7.45 -24.65 11.80
C ASN A 480 -5.99 -24.67 12.29
N ASP A 481 -5.31 -25.80 12.25
CA ASP A 481 -4.12 -26.06 13.05
C ASP A 481 -2.86 -26.29 12.24
N ALA A 482 -2.95 -26.62 10.95
CA ALA A 482 -1.81 -26.93 10.13
C ALA A 482 -1.78 -26.13 8.82
N GLU A 483 -0.62 -25.57 8.51
CA GLU A 483 -0.37 -24.93 7.22
C GLU A 483 -0.40 -25.99 6.11
N ALA A 484 -1.14 -25.74 5.02
CA ALA A 484 -1.42 -26.69 3.94
C ALA A 484 -1.44 -26.04 2.56
N SER A 485 -0.68 -24.96 2.36
CA SER A 485 -0.60 -24.28 1.07
C SER A 485 0.01 -25.17 -0.01
N ALA A 486 -0.56 -25.10 -1.21
CA ALA A 486 -0.13 -25.92 -2.34
C ALA A 486 -0.42 -25.22 -3.66
N MET A 487 0.33 -25.61 -4.71
CA MET A 487 -0.02 -25.30 -6.09
C MET A 487 -1.28 -26.03 -6.50
N GLY A 488 -2.14 -25.37 -7.28
CA GLY A 488 -3.35 -25.98 -7.82
C GLY A 488 -4.33 -24.97 -8.42
N GLU A 489 -5.50 -25.47 -8.78
CA GLU A 489 -6.61 -24.61 -9.19
C GLU A 489 -7.11 -23.78 -8.01
N PRO A 490 -7.42 -22.48 -8.21
CA PRO A 490 -7.95 -21.65 -7.14
C PRO A 490 -9.32 -22.15 -6.69
N LEU A 491 -9.56 -22.10 -5.38
CA LEU A 491 -10.83 -22.50 -4.78
C LEU A 491 -11.95 -21.54 -5.23
N VAL A 492 -13.16 -22.07 -5.29
CA VAL A 492 -14.36 -21.29 -5.58
C VAL A 492 -15.05 -20.99 -4.25
N ALA A 493 -15.28 -19.71 -3.97
CA ALA A 493 -16.02 -19.31 -2.78
C ALA A 493 -17.41 -19.95 -2.77
N PRO A 494 -17.87 -20.51 -1.64
CA PRO A 494 -19.26 -20.92 -1.51
C PRO A 494 -20.16 -19.71 -1.75
N ARG A 495 -21.31 -19.91 -2.44
CA ARG A 495 -22.27 -18.82 -2.67
C ARG A 495 -22.61 -18.19 -1.33
N PRO A 496 -22.52 -16.85 -1.20
CA PRO A 496 -23.03 -16.22 0.00
C PRO A 496 -24.51 -16.58 0.14
N ALA A 497 -24.88 -17.14 1.27
CA ALA A 497 -26.28 -17.29 1.61
C ALA A 497 -26.82 -15.87 1.78
N PHE A 498 -27.51 -15.36 0.75
CA PHE A 498 -28.30 -14.13 0.88
C PHE A 498 -29.47 -14.44 1.81
N GLY A 499 -29.24 -14.32 3.12
CA GLY A 499 -30.33 -14.14 4.04
C GLY A 499 -30.99 -12.79 3.79
N PRO A 500 -32.28 -12.62 4.07
CA PRO A 500 -32.94 -11.32 3.96
C PRO A 500 -32.18 -10.32 4.81
N ARG A 501 -31.81 -9.19 4.21
CA ARG A 501 -31.25 -8.05 4.97
C ARG A 501 -32.29 -7.60 6.00
N PRO A 502 -31.92 -7.41 7.26
CA PRO A 502 -32.82 -6.83 8.24
C PRO A 502 -33.22 -5.40 7.89
#